data_4719a9808c68c3dc32eddc2733e463da
#
_entry.id   4719a9808c68c3dc32eddc2733e463da
#
_cell.length_a   1.000
_cell.length_b   1.000
_cell.length_c   1.000
_cell.angle_alpha   90.00
_cell.angle_beta   90.00
_cell.angle_gamma   90.00
#
_symmetry.space_group_name_H-M   'P 1'
#
loop_
_entity.id
_entity.type
_entity.pdbx_description
1 polymer ?
#
loop_
_entity_poly.entity_id
_entity_poly.type
_entity_poly.pdbx_seq_one_letter_code
_entity_poly.pdbx_strand_id
1 'polypeptide(L)'
;MKCPKCGTELVQKYYKGMIQVDSCPNCGGMWLDVNELDRLEDMVFDDDPHKGSLVHSQKITDFHCPHCESTMFEFQYRLYDLRLDYCNDHGHGFWLDAGEDERVMGIMRQRAADIRRKVDAEQEWKQVLKNMHSFLKKKAKK
;
A
#
# COMPACT_ATOMS: atom_id res chain seq x y z
N MET A 1 3.74 8.21 -22.90
CA MET A 1 3.98 8.88 -21.60
C MET A 1 5.47 8.95 -21.30
N LYS A 2 5.89 10.03 -20.68
CA LYS A 2 7.31 10.24 -20.34
C LYS A 2 7.53 10.11 -18.84
N CYS A 3 8.69 9.57 -18.46
CA CYS A 3 9.07 9.45 -17.06
C CYS A 3 9.08 10.83 -16.38
N PRO A 4 8.38 11.00 -15.25
CA PRO A 4 8.35 12.29 -14.56
C PRO A 4 9.68 12.67 -13.94
N LYS A 5 10.59 11.72 -13.75
CA LYS A 5 11.89 11.96 -13.11
C LYS A 5 13.02 12.23 -14.10
N CYS A 6 13.03 11.58 -15.26
CA CYS A 6 14.14 11.71 -16.22
C CYS A 6 13.71 12.03 -17.67
N GLY A 7 12.41 12.08 -17.96
CA GLY A 7 11.89 12.43 -19.27
C GLY A 7 11.98 11.35 -20.34
N THR A 8 12.48 10.17 -20.01
CA THR A 8 12.56 9.04 -20.94
C THR A 8 11.17 8.51 -21.26
N GLU A 9 10.94 8.09 -22.49
CA GLU A 9 9.66 7.48 -22.88
C GLU A 9 9.41 6.19 -22.11
N LEU A 10 8.23 6.08 -21.50
CA LEU A 10 7.85 4.88 -20.74
C LEU A 10 7.49 3.75 -21.70
N VAL A 11 7.81 2.51 -21.30
CA VAL A 11 7.46 1.30 -22.04
C VAL A 11 6.58 0.41 -21.19
N GLN A 12 5.64 -0.26 -21.83
CA GLN A 12 4.78 -1.23 -21.15
C GLN A 12 5.58 -2.49 -20.81
N LYS A 13 5.38 -2.99 -19.59
CA LYS A 13 6.07 -4.14 -19.08
C LYS A 13 5.15 -4.91 -18.13
N TYR A 14 5.28 -6.24 -18.13
CA TYR A 14 4.59 -7.05 -17.13
C TYR A 14 5.43 -7.14 -15.87
N TYR A 15 4.91 -6.58 -14.80
CA TYR A 15 5.55 -6.64 -13.49
C TYR A 15 5.32 -8.02 -12.88
N LYS A 16 6.42 -8.74 -12.62
CA LYS A 16 6.40 -10.13 -12.12
C LYS A 16 5.49 -11.06 -12.94
N GLY A 17 5.32 -10.75 -14.24
CA GLY A 17 4.50 -11.53 -15.15
C GLY A 17 2.99 -11.43 -14.95
N MET A 18 2.53 -10.57 -14.04
CA MET A 18 1.11 -10.50 -13.63
C MET A 18 0.44 -9.16 -13.88
N ILE A 19 1.17 -8.05 -13.71
CA ILE A 19 0.61 -6.70 -13.76
C ILE A 19 1.26 -5.93 -14.88
N GLN A 20 0.47 -5.38 -15.79
CA GLN A 20 0.98 -4.53 -16.86
C GLN A 20 1.17 -3.11 -16.33
N VAL A 21 2.40 -2.63 -16.36
CA VAL A 21 2.78 -1.29 -15.87
C VAL A 21 3.55 -0.53 -16.93
N ASP A 22 3.60 0.80 -16.79
CA ASP A 22 4.44 1.65 -17.63
C ASP A 22 5.75 1.89 -16.89
N SER A 23 6.85 1.39 -17.43
CA SER A 23 8.17 1.38 -16.79
C SER A 23 9.14 2.30 -17.52
N CYS A 24 10.02 2.95 -16.76
CA CYS A 24 11.12 3.74 -17.34
C CYS A 24 12.33 2.82 -17.54
N PRO A 25 12.79 2.61 -18.78
CA PRO A 25 13.95 1.77 -19.05
C PRO A 25 15.27 2.41 -18.59
N ASN A 26 15.26 3.70 -18.30
CA ASN A 26 16.46 4.43 -17.86
C ASN A 26 16.64 4.41 -16.34
N CYS A 27 15.63 4.87 -15.58
CA CYS A 27 15.76 4.97 -14.11
C CYS A 27 15.15 3.81 -13.34
N GLY A 28 14.40 2.94 -14.01
CA GLY A 28 13.78 1.78 -13.37
C GLY A 28 12.50 2.05 -12.59
N GLY A 29 12.02 3.29 -12.59
CA GLY A 29 10.73 3.62 -11.96
C GLY A 29 9.56 3.12 -12.78
N MET A 30 8.36 3.14 -12.19
CA MET A 30 7.15 2.68 -12.87
C MET A 30 5.94 3.52 -12.50
N TRP A 31 5.03 3.65 -13.44
CA TRP A 31 3.74 4.28 -13.26
C TRP A 31 2.67 3.22 -13.12
N LEU A 32 1.91 3.30 -12.03
CA LEU A 32 0.79 2.39 -11.75
C LEU A 32 -0.49 3.19 -11.60
N ASP A 33 -1.54 2.81 -12.30
CA ASP A 33 -2.87 3.35 -12.01
C ASP A 33 -3.39 2.77 -10.68
N VAL A 34 -4.54 3.26 -10.24
CA VAL A 34 -5.10 2.85 -8.93
C VAL A 34 -5.35 1.34 -8.89
N ASN A 35 -5.84 0.76 -9.98
CA ASN A 35 -6.11 -0.68 -10.06
C ASN A 35 -4.82 -1.50 -10.06
N GLU A 36 -3.79 -1.02 -10.72
CA GLU A 36 -2.49 -1.70 -10.78
C GLU A 36 -1.80 -1.68 -9.42
N LEU A 37 -1.86 -0.56 -8.70
CA LEU A 37 -1.34 -0.50 -7.32
C LEU A 37 -2.10 -1.45 -6.40
N ASP A 38 -3.42 -1.49 -6.52
CA ASP A 38 -4.26 -2.40 -5.74
C ASP A 38 -3.87 -3.86 -6.01
N ARG A 39 -3.64 -4.22 -7.26
CA ARG A 39 -3.15 -5.56 -7.63
C ARG A 39 -1.77 -5.87 -7.06
N LEU A 40 -0.87 -4.89 -7.05
CA LEU A 40 0.45 -5.05 -6.44
C LEU A 40 0.33 -5.37 -4.96
N GLU A 41 -0.51 -4.64 -4.25
CA GLU A 41 -0.79 -4.89 -2.83
C GLU A 41 -1.41 -6.27 -2.62
N ASP A 42 -2.35 -6.66 -3.46
CA ASP A 42 -3.04 -7.95 -3.38
C ASP A 42 -2.13 -9.16 -3.58
N MET A 43 -1.00 -8.99 -4.26
CA MET A 43 -0.01 -10.06 -4.39
C MET A 43 0.56 -10.52 -3.06
N VAL A 44 0.48 -9.67 -2.04
CA VAL A 44 1.01 -9.93 -0.69
C VAL A 44 -0.10 -10.06 0.34
N PHE A 45 -1.13 -9.20 0.25
CA PHE A 45 -2.19 -9.13 1.24
C PHE A 45 -3.49 -8.69 0.58
N ASP A 46 -4.34 -9.62 0.19
CA ASP A 46 -5.59 -9.37 -0.51
C ASP A 46 -6.80 -9.13 0.41
N ASP A 47 -6.69 -9.50 1.69
CA ASP A 47 -7.75 -9.36 2.69
C ASP A 47 -7.59 -8.10 3.57
N ASP A 48 -6.87 -7.08 3.09
CA ASP A 48 -6.67 -5.86 3.88
C ASP A 48 -8.00 -5.13 4.10
N PRO A 49 -8.46 -4.97 5.36
CA PRO A 49 -9.72 -4.28 5.65
C PRO A 49 -9.68 -2.78 5.38
N HIS A 50 -8.49 -2.20 5.15
CA HIS A 50 -8.29 -0.78 4.92
C HIS A 50 -7.82 -0.45 3.50
N LYS A 51 -8.17 -1.26 2.52
CA LYS A 51 -7.88 -0.97 1.11
C LYS A 51 -8.42 0.40 0.72
N GLY A 52 -7.62 1.17 0.00
CA GLY A 52 -8.02 2.44 -0.59
C GLY A 52 -7.97 3.66 0.32
N SER A 53 -7.66 3.54 1.60
CA SER A 53 -7.61 4.66 2.54
C SER A 53 -6.17 5.15 2.76
N LEU A 54 -5.58 5.82 1.78
CA LEU A 54 -4.13 5.80 1.71
C LEU A 54 -3.42 7.14 1.72
N VAL A 55 -4.11 8.25 1.47
CA VAL A 55 -3.43 9.52 1.25
C VAL A 55 -3.34 10.33 2.54
N HIS A 56 -2.15 10.41 3.09
CA HIS A 56 -1.84 11.16 4.31
C HIS A 56 -0.67 12.11 4.08
N SER A 57 -0.66 13.24 4.77
CA SER A 57 0.49 14.17 4.79
C SER A 57 0.96 14.58 3.40
N GLN A 58 0.05 15.08 2.56
CA GLN A 58 0.34 15.48 1.19
C GLN A 58 1.28 16.67 1.12
N LYS A 59 2.23 16.62 0.18
CA LYS A 59 3.12 17.73 -0.17
C LYS A 59 3.22 17.86 -1.68
N ILE A 60 3.29 19.10 -2.19
CA ILE A 60 3.50 19.33 -3.59
C ILE A 60 4.93 18.95 -4.01
N THR A 61 5.09 18.38 -5.22
CA THR A 61 6.39 18.04 -5.79
C THR A 61 6.70 18.94 -6.98
N ASP A 62 7.93 18.85 -7.48
CA ASP A 62 8.34 19.50 -8.74
C ASP A 62 8.12 18.61 -9.97
N PHE A 63 7.46 17.47 -9.81
CA PHE A 63 7.26 16.50 -10.87
C PHE A 63 5.84 16.55 -11.41
N HIS A 64 5.67 16.14 -12.66
CA HIS A 64 4.38 16.20 -13.35
C HIS A 64 3.85 14.80 -13.67
N CYS A 65 2.54 14.64 -13.59
CA CYS A 65 1.87 13.41 -13.96
C CYS A 65 2.19 13.06 -15.44
N PRO A 66 2.68 11.84 -15.72
CA PRO A 66 2.99 11.46 -17.10
C PRO A 66 1.74 11.34 -17.98
N HIS A 67 0.57 11.26 -17.38
CA HIS A 67 -0.69 11.13 -18.11
C HIS A 67 -1.33 12.48 -18.43
N CYS A 68 -1.41 13.40 -17.46
CA CYS A 68 -2.12 14.69 -17.64
C CYS A 68 -1.23 15.92 -17.47
N GLU A 69 0.05 15.75 -17.17
CA GLU A 69 1.04 16.82 -16.98
C GLU A 69 0.78 17.76 -15.79
N SER A 70 -0.25 17.52 -14.99
CA SER A 70 -0.49 18.28 -13.75
C SER A 70 0.63 18.00 -12.75
N THR A 71 0.94 18.99 -11.92
CA THR A 71 1.91 18.83 -10.83
C THR A 71 1.46 17.74 -9.88
N MET A 72 2.33 16.77 -9.61
CA MET A 72 2.05 15.69 -8.68
C MET A 72 2.29 16.11 -7.25
N PHE A 73 1.64 15.40 -6.35
CA PHE A 73 1.86 15.48 -4.91
C PHE A 73 2.54 14.19 -4.44
N GLU A 74 3.29 14.29 -3.36
CA GLU A 74 3.72 13.10 -2.63
C GLU A 74 2.86 12.92 -1.39
N PHE A 75 2.71 11.68 -0.95
CA PHE A 75 1.96 11.34 0.27
C PHE A 75 2.65 10.24 1.05
N GLN A 76 2.37 10.18 2.35
CA GLN A 76 2.86 9.11 3.20
C GLN A 76 2.01 7.85 2.98
N TYR A 77 2.66 6.80 2.48
CA TYR A 77 1.99 5.55 2.15
C TYR A 77 1.58 4.81 3.43
N ARG A 78 0.26 4.71 3.65
CA ARG A 78 -0.35 3.99 4.78
C ARG A 78 0.26 4.30 6.15
N LEU A 79 0.78 5.52 6.36
CA LEU A 79 1.44 5.95 7.59
C LEU A 79 2.75 5.21 7.90
N TYR A 80 3.31 4.52 6.92
CA TYR A 80 4.64 3.93 7.02
C TYR A 80 5.71 4.90 6.52
N ASP A 81 6.98 4.57 6.74
CA ASP A 81 8.10 5.40 6.30
C ASP A 81 8.40 5.21 4.81
N LEU A 82 7.45 5.60 3.99
CA LEU A 82 7.55 5.59 2.54
C LEU A 82 6.67 6.69 1.98
N ARG A 83 7.22 7.50 1.07
CA ARG A 83 6.45 8.52 0.38
C ARG A 83 6.39 8.19 -1.10
N LEU A 84 5.20 8.26 -1.67
CA LEU A 84 4.94 7.99 -3.08
C LEU A 84 4.40 9.25 -3.76
N ASP A 85 4.73 9.43 -5.04
CA ASP A 85 4.19 10.50 -5.86
C ASP A 85 2.88 10.05 -6.52
N TYR A 86 1.90 10.95 -6.61
CA TYR A 86 0.61 10.61 -7.22
C TYR A 86 -0.03 11.81 -7.91
N CYS A 87 -0.93 11.52 -8.87
CA CYS A 87 -1.73 12.52 -9.55
C CYS A 87 -2.94 12.89 -8.69
N ASN A 88 -2.86 14.02 -7.99
CA ASN A 88 -3.95 14.50 -7.14
C ASN A 88 -5.13 15.05 -7.94
N ASP A 89 -4.87 15.75 -9.05
CA ASP A 89 -5.91 16.48 -9.78
C ASP A 89 -6.93 15.56 -10.44
N HIS A 90 -6.49 14.44 -11.01
CA HIS A 90 -7.34 13.54 -11.77
C HIS A 90 -7.33 12.10 -11.27
N GLY A 91 -6.51 11.81 -10.26
CA GLY A 91 -6.42 10.46 -9.71
C GLY A 91 -5.93 9.41 -10.71
N HIS A 92 -5.07 9.80 -11.66
CA HIS A 92 -4.60 8.89 -12.72
C HIS A 92 -3.75 7.75 -12.20
N GLY A 93 -3.06 7.94 -11.09
CA GLY A 93 -2.24 6.88 -10.52
C GLY A 93 -1.04 7.38 -9.73
N PHE A 94 -0.07 6.48 -9.58
CA PHE A 94 1.08 6.65 -8.69
C PHE A 94 2.38 6.39 -9.45
N TRP A 95 3.41 7.15 -9.09
CA TRP A 95 4.78 6.89 -9.57
C TRP A 95 5.58 6.23 -8.45
N LEU A 96 6.20 5.11 -8.75
CA LEU A 96 7.12 4.41 -7.87
C LEU A 96 8.53 4.51 -8.46
N ASP A 97 9.46 5.09 -7.70
CA ASP A 97 10.88 5.05 -8.07
C ASP A 97 11.42 3.63 -7.96
N ALA A 98 12.56 3.37 -8.61
CA ALA A 98 13.18 2.04 -8.56
C ALA A 98 13.37 1.57 -7.12
N GLY A 99 12.86 0.38 -6.82
CA GLY A 99 12.92 -0.23 -5.48
C GLY A 99 11.74 0.09 -4.57
N GLU A 100 10.92 1.10 -4.88
CA GLU A 100 9.76 1.42 -4.05
C GLU A 100 8.66 0.36 -4.16
N ASP A 101 8.60 -0.37 -5.26
CA ASP A 101 7.72 -1.52 -5.42
C ASP A 101 7.98 -2.59 -4.36
N GLU A 102 9.23 -2.93 -4.12
CA GLU A 102 9.63 -3.88 -3.07
C GLU A 102 9.34 -3.33 -1.67
N ARG A 103 9.47 -2.04 -1.48
CA ARG A 103 9.11 -1.39 -0.20
C ARG A 103 7.62 -1.45 0.04
N VAL A 104 6.79 -1.21 -0.97
CA VAL A 104 5.33 -1.36 -0.87
C VAL A 104 4.97 -2.79 -0.48
N MET A 105 5.56 -3.77 -1.14
CA MET A 105 5.31 -5.18 -0.84
C MET A 105 5.76 -5.55 0.57
N GLY A 106 6.91 -5.01 1.02
CA GLY A 106 7.41 -5.20 2.38
C GLY A 106 6.46 -4.63 3.43
N ILE A 107 5.92 -3.44 3.18
CA ILE A 107 4.92 -2.81 4.05
C ILE A 107 3.64 -3.67 4.12
N MET A 108 3.19 -4.19 2.99
CA MET A 108 2.01 -5.05 2.95
C MET A 108 2.23 -6.36 3.72
N ARG A 109 3.44 -6.95 3.65
CA ARG A 109 3.80 -8.13 4.46
C ARG A 109 3.75 -7.80 5.96
N GLN A 110 4.27 -6.65 6.34
CA GLN A 110 4.25 -6.21 7.74
C GLN A 110 2.82 -5.97 8.22
N ARG A 111 1.97 -5.33 7.42
CA ARG A 111 0.56 -5.14 7.74
C ARG A 111 -0.16 -6.47 7.95
N ALA A 112 0.06 -7.42 7.07
CA ALA A 112 -0.54 -8.75 7.18
C ALA A 112 -0.14 -9.44 8.50
N ALA A 113 1.15 -9.37 8.86
CA ALA A 113 1.66 -9.93 10.10
C ALA A 113 1.09 -9.21 11.34
N ASP A 114 1.01 -7.89 11.31
CA ASP A 114 0.49 -7.07 12.42
C ASP A 114 -1.00 -7.33 12.65
N ILE A 115 -1.78 -7.44 11.58
CA ILE A 115 -3.22 -7.75 11.68
C ILE A 115 -3.42 -9.16 12.24
N ARG A 116 -2.62 -10.13 11.80
CA ARG A 116 -2.67 -11.51 12.31
C ARG A 116 -2.37 -11.55 13.80
N ARG A 117 -1.32 -10.85 14.24
CA ARG A 117 -0.99 -10.76 15.67
C ARG A 117 -2.10 -10.13 16.48
N LYS A 118 -2.75 -9.10 15.97
CA LYS A 118 -3.88 -8.45 16.63
C LYS A 118 -5.07 -9.41 16.78
N VAL A 119 -5.39 -10.17 15.75
CA VAL A 119 -6.47 -11.16 15.77
C VAL A 119 -6.16 -12.26 16.80
N ASP A 120 -4.94 -12.77 16.81
CA ASP A 120 -4.51 -13.80 17.76
C ASP A 120 -4.60 -13.28 19.21
N ALA A 121 -4.13 -12.06 19.46
CA ALA A 121 -4.22 -11.42 20.77
C ALA A 121 -5.68 -11.23 21.22
N GLU A 122 -6.56 -10.84 20.32
CA GLU A 122 -8.00 -10.72 20.63
C GLU A 122 -8.63 -12.05 20.97
N GLN A 123 -8.27 -13.13 20.26
CA GLN A 123 -8.75 -14.47 20.54
C GLN A 123 -8.27 -14.98 21.89
N GLU A 124 -7.00 -14.77 22.21
CA GLU A 124 -6.43 -15.11 23.51
C GLU A 124 -7.15 -14.37 24.64
N TRP A 125 -7.38 -13.08 24.46
CA TRP A 125 -8.11 -12.27 25.43
C TRP A 125 -9.54 -12.76 25.63
N LYS A 126 -10.25 -13.10 24.56
CA LYS A 126 -11.59 -13.71 24.64
C LYS A 126 -11.59 -15.00 25.44
N GLN A 127 -10.58 -15.84 25.26
CA GLN A 127 -10.44 -17.09 26.01
C GLN A 127 -10.21 -16.83 27.49
N VAL A 128 -9.36 -15.84 27.83
CA VAL A 128 -9.12 -15.43 29.22
C VAL A 128 -10.42 -14.96 29.86
N LEU A 129 -11.18 -14.11 29.20
CA LEU A 129 -12.47 -13.62 29.69
C LEU A 129 -13.46 -14.76 29.89
N LYS A 130 -13.52 -15.73 28.99
CA LYS A 130 -14.39 -16.89 29.09
C LYS A 130 -14.01 -17.76 30.30
N ASN A 131 -12.74 -17.98 30.54
CA ASN A 131 -12.23 -18.73 31.67
C ASN A 131 -12.56 -18.04 33.00
N MET A 132 -12.39 -16.72 33.06
CA MET A 132 -12.77 -15.91 34.22
C MET A 132 -14.26 -16.01 34.51
N HIS A 133 -15.09 -15.94 33.48
CA HIS A 133 -16.53 -16.04 33.60
C HIS A 133 -16.97 -17.37 34.18
N SER A 134 -16.38 -18.47 33.69
CA SER A 134 -16.63 -19.81 34.20
C SER A 134 -16.22 -19.97 35.67
N PHE A 135 -15.06 -19.41 36.04
CA PHE A 135 -14.55 -19.40 37.39
C PHE A 135 -15.52 -18.66 38.36
N LEU A 136 -15.96 -17.48 37.97
CA LEU A 136 -16.90 -16.67 38.77
C LEU A 136 -18.24 -17.34 38.93
N LYS A 137 -18.76 -18.03 37.92
CA LYS A 137 -19.99 -18.82 38.02
C LYS A 137 -19.87 -19.95 39.01
N LYS A 138 -18.77 -20.69 39.04
CA LYS A 138 -18.51 -21.76 39.99
C LYS A 138 -18.46 -21.22 41.43
N LYS A 139 -17.83 -20.05 41.61
CA LYS A 139 -17.72 -19.41 42.94
C LYS A 139 -19.06 -18.91 43.43
N ALA A 140 -19.93 -18.41 42.55
CA ALA A 140 -21.25 -17.91 42.90
C ALA A 140 -22.24 -19.06 43.31
N LYS A 141 -21.97 -20.27 42.91
CA LYS A 141 -22.81 -21.43 43.24
C LYS A 141 -22.50 -22.11 44.59
N LYS A 142 -21.54 -21.59 45.31
CA LYS A 142 -21.19 -22.09 46.62
C LYS A 142 -22.06 -21.35 47.71
#